data_71141c989044fdcd6d03daa89a2f0a44
#
_entry.id   71141c989044fdcd6d03daa89a2f0a44
#
_cell.length_a   1.000
_cell.length_b   1.000
_cell.length_c   1.000
_cell.angle_alpha   90.00
_cell.angle_beta   90.00
_cell.angle_gamma   90.00
#
_symmetry.space_group_name_H-M   'P 1'
#
loop_
_entity.id
_entity.type
_entity.pdbx_description
1 polymer ?
#
loop_
_entity_poly.entity_id
_entity_poly.type
_entity_poly.pdbx_seq_one_letter_code
_entity_poly.pdbx_strand_id
1 'polypeptide(L)'
;MRKSIFFFFLVMSTLTFAQDNDSIVIKKSQSTSWGNNIPKIYIGADDVELEATAHLGLGLVSPTNVSSEMDFPFGSSWEIFFTPLVFELYMNKTKGDLISLGMGFDWRNYRMTNDVCFKINADGTVGLGNYPEGASPKFSRVKVFSLNFPLLYEHKFNRQWGLGIGPVFNLNTYGSIKTRYKKDGSDHKLVEKQIGYRKFTIDAMFILENPIVDLYLKYSPMSVLKDNDQKFQSMSIGIYL
;
A
#
# COMPACT_ATOMS: atom_id res chain seq x y z
N MET A 1 -9.49 -23.47 9.72
CA MET A 1 -8.30 -22.75 10.18
C MET A 1 -6.99 -23.59 10.13
N ARG A 2 -6.80 -24.48 9.13
CA ARG A 2 -5.62 -25.36 9.05
C ARG A 2 -4.80 -25.22 7.74
N LYS A 3 -5.15 -24.29 6.83
CA LYS A 3 -4.50 -24.16 5.51
C LYS A 3 -3.48 -23.00 5.40
N SER A 4 -3.43 -22.07 6.35
CA SER A 4 -2.52 -20.90 6.30
C SER A 4 -1.11 -21.19 6.84
N ILE A 5 -0.93 -22.27 7.60
CA ILE A 5 0.39 -22.65 8.15
C ILE A 5 1.26 -23.35 7.08
N PHE A 6 0.62 -23.93 6.06
CA PHE A 6 1.35 -24.68 5.02
C PHE A 6 2.14 -23.77 4.05
N PHE A 7 1.70 -22.52 3.86
CA PHE A 7 2.39 -21.58 2.96
C PHE A 7 3.67 -21.00 3.58
N PHE A 8 3.69 -20.82 4.88
CA PHE A 8 4.88 -20.33 5.61
C PHE A 8 6.00 -21.39 5.65
N PHE A 9 5.64 -22.67 5.72
CA PHE A 9 6.61 -23.77 5.67
C PHE A 9 7.16 -24.02 4.25
N LEU A 10 6.41 -23.71 3.20
CA LEU A 10 6.87 -23.91 1.82
C LEU A 10 7.96 -22.90 1.44
N VAL A 11 7.88 -21.64 1.92
CA VAL A 11 8.92 -20.63 1.68
C VAL A 11 10.20 -20.97 2.46
N MET A 12 10.09 -21.58 3.65
CA MET A 12 11.26 -22.01 4.41
C MET A 12 11.89 -23.29 3.87
N SER A 13 11.14 -24.16 3.19
CA SER A 13 11.69 -25.40 2.62
C SER A 13 12.46 -25.20 1.31
N THR A 14 12.23 -24.09 0.58
CA THR A 14 13.01 -23.75 -0.62
C THR A 14 14.38 -23.13 -0.31
N LEU A 15 14.60 -22.69 0.94
CA LEU A 15 15.89 -22.19 1.41
C LEU A 15 16.87 -23.30 1.83
N THR A 16 16.42 -24.56 1.87
CA THR A 16 17.27 -25.69 2.28
C THR A 16 17.97 -26.43 1.13
N PHE A 17 17.86 -25.97 -0.12
CA PHE A 17 18.48 -26.65 -1.30
C PHE A 17 19.72 -25.95 -1.85
N ALA A 18 20.30 -24.98 -1.15
CA ALA A 18 21.63 -24.46 -1.46
C ALA A 18 22.64 -25.03 -0.45
N GLN A 19 22.90 -26.33 -0.55
CA GLN A 19 23.93 -26.99 0.25
C GLN A 19 25.18 -27.15 -0.63
N ASP A 20 25.95 -26.07 -0.72
CA ASP A 20 27.39 -26.12 -1.00
C ASP A 20 28.07 -24.97 -0.23
N ASN A 21 28.71 -25.35 0.87
CA ASN A 21 29.80 -24.69 1.62
C ASN A 21 29.76 -23.19 1.96
N ASP A 22 28.67 -22.48 1.80
CA ASP A 22 28.56 -21.11 2.27
C ASP A 22 27.82 -21.04 3.61
N SER A 23 28.56 -20.72 4.66
CA SER A 23 28.04 -20.60 6.03
C SER A 23 27.07 -19.43 6.12
N ILE A 24 25.81 -19.73 6.46
CA ILE A 24 24.84 -18.70 6.87
C ILE A 24 25.32 -18.14 8.22
N VAL A 25 25.84 -16.92 8.21
CA VAL A 25 26.28 -16.23 9.42
C VAL A 25 25.17 -15.30 9.89
N ILE A 26 24.45 -15.68 10.94
CA ILE A 26 23.50 -14.80 11.60
C ILE A 26 24.29 -13.90 12.55
N LYS A 27 24.55 -12.66 12.16
CA LYS A 27 25.15 -11.65 13.04
C LYS A 27 24.04 -10.80 13.66
N LYS A 28 23.94 -10.83 15.00
CA LYS A 28 23.08 -9.92 15.74
C LYS A 28 23.78 -8.57 15.84
N SER A 29 23.33 -7.58 15.10
CA SER A 29 23.84 -6.22 15.21
C SER A 29 23.30 -5.57 16.48
N GLN A 30 24.18 -5.09 17.35
CA GLN A 30 23.84 -4.13 18.41
C GLN A 30 23.94 -2.71 17.81
N SER A 31 22.84 -2.13 17.41
CA SER A 31 22.78 -0.71 17.09
C SER A 31 21.69 -0.04 17.91
N THR A 32 22.01 1.13 18.43
CA THR A 32 21.21 1.92 19.40
C THR A 32 20.20 2.84 18.75
N SER A 33 19.73 2.55 17.54
CA SER A 33 18.68 3.32 16.88
C SER A 33 17.35 2.57 16.88
N TRP A 34 16.26 3.31 17.01
CA TRP A 34 14.89 2.81 17.00
C TRP A 34 14.55 2.25 15.61
N GLY A 35 14.71 0.99 15.41
CA GLY A 35 14.44 0.30 14.15
C GLY A 35 15.33 -0.93 13.90
N ASN A 36 16.43 -1.08 14.64
CA ASN A 36 17.48 -2.05 14.35
C ASN A 36 17.45 -3.34 15.17
N ASN A 37 16.29 -3.80 15.64
CA ASN A 37 16.14 -5.07 16.34
C ASN A 37 15.67 -6.23 15.43
N ILE A 38 15.58 -6.00 14.13
CA ILE A 38 15.27 -7.05 13.16
C ILE A 38 16.57 -7.85 12.93
N PRO A 39 16.56 -9.17 13.07
CA PRO A 39 17.76 -9.98 12.82
C PRO A 39 18.17 -9.84 11.36
N LYS A 40 19.39 -9.38 11.12
CA LYS A 40 19.96 -9.31 9.77
C LYS A 40 20.41 -10.72 9.39
N ILE A 41 19.87 -11.24 8.31
CA ILE A 41 20.23 -12.53 7.74
C ILE A 41 21.18 -12.23 6.58
N TYR A 42 22.42 -12.67 6.69
CA TYR A 42 23.40 -12.58 5.62
C TYR A 42 23.43 -13.90 4.87
N ILE A 43 23.12 -13.86 3.59
CA ILE A 43 23.28 -15.01 2.69
C ILE A 43 24.35 -14.59 1.68
N GLY A 44 25.54 -15.20 1.75
CA GLY A 44 26.48 -14.68 1.02
C GLY A 44 27.60 -15.28 0.24
N ALA A 45 27.77 -14.96 -1.01
CA ALA A 45 29.07 -14.79 -1.67
C ALA A 45 29.55 -13.37 -1.41
N ASP A 46 30.84 -13.10 -1.49
CA ASP A 46 31.57 -11.89 -1.01
C ASP A 46 31.00 -10.50 -1.41
N ASP A 47 29.97 -10.41 -2.24
CA ASP A 47 29.47 -9.17 -2.84
C ASP A 47 27.96 -8.91 -2.69
N VAL A 48 27.20 -9.83 -2.06
CA VAL A 48 25.74 -9.72 -1.93
C VAL A 48 25.33 -9.85 -0.47
N GLU A 49 24.73 -8.81 0.09
CA GLU A 49 24.19 -8.78 1.46
C GLU A 49 22.67 -8.73 1.41
N LEU A 50 21.98 -9.64 2.11
CA LEU A 50 20.53 -9.64 2.28
C LEU A 50 20.19 -9.15 3.68
N GLU A 51 19.44 -8.05 3.74
CA GLU A 51 18.88 -7.54 5.01
C GLU A 51 17.36 -7.70 5.02
N ALA A 52 16.77 -7.82 6.21
CA ALA A 52 15.33 -7.79 6.40
C ALA A 52 14.95 -6.56 7.22
N THR A 53 14.02 -5.76 6.70
CA THR A 53 13.55 -4.50 7.30
C THR A 53 12.02 -4.46 7.35
N ALA A 54 11.47 -3.40 7.95
CA ALA A 54 10.03 -3.13 7.97
C ALA A 54 9.78 -1.65 7.70
N HIS A 55 8.72 -1.34 6.94
CA HIS A 55 8.39 0.03 6.58
C HIS A 55 6.93 0.37 6.84
N LEU A 56 6.67 1.64 7.17
CA LEU A 56 5.36 2.22 7.36
C LEU A 56 5.20 3.46 6.48
N GLY A 57 4.15 3.51 5.67
CA GLY A 57 3.79 4.68 4.87
C GLY A 57 2.47 5.30 5.34
N LEU A 58 2.47 6.62 5.47
CA LEU A 58 1.31 7.42 5.82
C LEU A 58 1.15 8.55 4.80
N GLY A 59 0.04 8.61 4.09
CA GLY A 59 -0.13 9.60 3.03
C GLY A 59 -1.55 10.06 2.77
N LEU A 60 -1.61 11.18 2.04
CA LEU A 60 -2.82 11.72 1.46
C LEU A 60 -2.99 11.16 0.06
N VAL A 61 -4.22 10.82 -0.29
CA VAL A 61 -4.59 10.29 -1.59
C VAL A 61 -5.42 11.33 -2.33
N SER A 62 -5.09 11.56 -3.59
CA SER A 62 -5.87 12.38 -4.51
C SER A 62 -6.36 11.50 -5.66
N PRO A 63 -7.65 11.16 -5.73
CA PRO A 63 -8.23 10.56 -6.92
C PRO A 63 -8.09 11.50 -8.12
N THR A 64 -7.76 10.93 -9.28
CA THR A 64 -7.59 11.63 -10.55
C THR A 64 -8.40 10.95 -11.65
N ASN A 65 -8.63 11.62 -12.76
CA ASN A 65 -9.49 11.14 -13.85
C ASN A 65 -10.88 10.72 -13.34
N VAL A 66 -11.43 11.55 -12.45
CA VAL A 66 -12.75 11.37 -11.85
C VAL A 66 -13.84 11.93 -12.76
N SER A 67 -15.06 11.40 -12.68
CA SER A 67 -16.23 12.02 -13.34
C SER A 67 -16.52 13.38 -12.71
N SER A 68 -17.15 14.28 -13.48
CA SER A 68 -17.50 15.64 -13.02
C SER A 68 -18.46 15.67 -11.82
N GLU A 69 -19.14 14.56 -11.56
CA GLU A 69 -20.04 14.41 -10.43
C GLU A 69 -19.33 14.06 -9.11
N MET A 70 -18.07 13.64 -9.20
CA MET A 70 -17.27 13.26 -8.02
C MET A 70 -16.43 14.44 -7.55
N ASP A 71 -16.52 14.79 -6.28
CA ASP A 71 -15.66 15.78 -5.63
C ASP A 71 -14.91 15.14 -4.46
N PHE A 72 -13.59 15.16 -4.56
CA PHE A 72 -12.68 14.66 -3.52
C PHE A 72 -11.86 15.82 -2.96
N PRO A 73 -12.33 16.49 -1.91
CA PRO A 73 -11.59 17.58 -1.30
C PRO A 73 -10.19 17.13 -0.88
N PHE A 74 -9.20 17.98 -1.11
CA PHE A 74 -7.81 17.71 -0.71
C PHE A 74 -7.72 17.34 0.77
N GLY A 75 -6.97 16.30 1.08
CA GLY A 75 -6.78 15.80 2.45
C GLY A 75 -7.95 14.97 3.01
N SER A 76 -9.07 14.83 2.25
CA SER A 76 -10.19 13.99 2.69
C SER A 76 -9.92 12.50 2.56
N SER A 77 -9.09 12.14 1.61
CA SER A 77 -8.70 10.76 1.31
C SER A 77 -7.28 10.49 1.80
N TRP A 78 -7.04 9.27 2.28
CA TRP A 78 -5.76 8.90 2.88
C TRP A 78 -5.44 7.43 2.63
N GLU A 79 -4.17 7.10 2.77
CA GLU A 79 -3.71 5.72 2.80
C GLU A 79 -2.74 5.50 3.95
N ILE A 80 -2.73 4.27 4.42
CA ILE A 80 -1.74 3.74 5.35
C ILE A 80 -1.30 2.41 4.81
N PHE A 81 -0.01 2.23 4.61
CA PHE A 81 0.52 0.91 4.31
C PHE A 81 1.62 0.53 5.30
N PHE A 82 1.68 -0.75 5.60
CA PHE A 82 2.68 -1.33 6.48
C PHE A 82 3.26 -2.57 5.83
N THR A 83 4.57 -2.57 5.63
CA THR A 83 5.34 -3.66 5.04
C THR A 83 6.24 -4.26 6.12
N PRO A 84 5.73 -5.25 6.89
CA PRO A 84 6.45 -5.83 8.02
C PRO A 84 7.68 -6.64 7.62
N LEU A 85 7.78 -7.00 6.34
CA LEU A 85 8.88 -7.79 5.83
C LEU A 85 9.31 -7.24 4.47
N VAL A 86 10.53 -6.74 4.42
CA VAL A 86 11.21 -6.30 3.22
C VAL A 86 12.57 -7.00 3.17
N PHE A 87 12.86 -7.64 2.05
CA PHE A 87 14.16 -8.21 1.75
C PHE A 87 14.93 -7.22 0.88
N GLU A 88 16.08 -6.79 1.36
CA GLU A 88 16.96 -5.83 0.70
C GLU A 88 18.19 -6.56 0.19
N LEU A 89 18.42 -6.51 -1.11
CA LEU A 89 19.57 -7.09 -1.79
C LEU A 89 20.51 -5.97 -2.24
N TYR A 90 21.63 -5.83 -1.55
CA TYR A 90 22.65 -4.85 -1.92
C TYR A 90 23.48 -5.34 -3.10
N MET A 91 23.58 -4.52 -4.15
CA MET A 91 24.24 -4.88 -5.40
C MET A 91 25.74 -4.56 -5.41
N ASN A 92 26.20 -3.81 -4.40
CA ASN A 92 27.62 -3.41 -4.30
C ASN A 92 28.07 -3.27 -2.83
N LYS A 93 29.38 -3.37 -2.61
CA LYS A 93 30.01 -3.23 -1.27
C LYS A 93 29.82 -1.86 -0.65
N THR A 94 29.59 -0.84 -1.45
CA THR A 94 29.36 0.54 -0.98
C THR A 94 27.94 0.74 -0.48
N LYS A 95 27.05 -0.27 -0.65
CA LYS A 95 25.60 -0.21 -0.33
C LYS A 95 24.89 0.99 -0.98
N GLY A 96 25.38 1.42 -2.14
CA GLY A 96 24.82 2.53 -2.90
C GLY A 96 23.61 2.12 -3.73
N ASP A 97 23.55 0.84 -4.12
CA ASP A 97 22.47 0.29 -4.95
C ASP A 97 21.87 -0.94 -4.27
N LEU A 98 20.55 -0.97 -4.18
CA LEU A 98 19.83 -2.13 -3.67
C LEU A 98 18.54 -2.40 -4.44
N ILE A 99 18.11 -3.64 -4.43
CA ILE A 99 16.78 -4.07 -4.85
C ILE A 99 16.07 -4.57 -3.60
N SER A 100 14.87 -4.05 -3.35
CA SER A 100 14.04 -4.50 -2.25
C SER A 100 12.77 -5.18 -2.75
N LEU A 101 12.37 -6.25 -2.06
CA LEU A 101 11.10 -6.95 -2.26
C LEU A 101 10.37 -7.03 -0.93
N GLY A 102 9.20 -6.39 -0.85
CA GLY A 102 8.40 -6.36 0.36
C GLY A 102 7.12 -7.20 0.27
N MET A 103 6.57 -7.51 1.45
CA MET A 103 5.22 -8.03 1.61
C MET A 103 4.52 -7.28 2.75
N GLY A 104 3.36 -6.69 2.46
CA GLY A 104 2.67 -5.84 3.42
C GLY A 104 1.18 -5.72 3.18
N PHE A 105 0.62 -4.74 3.85
CA PHE A 105 -0.80 -4.41 3.89
C PHE A 105 -0.99 -2.95 3.52
N ASP A 106 -2.03 -2.65 2.76
CA ASP A 106 -2.37 -1.28 2.34
C ASP A 106 -3.85 -1.02 2.59
N TRP A 107 -4.16 0.08 3.27
CA TRP A 107 -5.51 0.60 3.51
C TRP A 107 -5.68 1.92 2.79
N ARG A 108 -6.47 1.94 1.73
CA ARG A 108 -6.82 3.15 0.99
C ARG A 108 -8.24 3.57 1.27
N ASN A 109 -8.45 4.86 1.45
CA ASN A 109 -9.73 5.45 1.78
C ASN A 109 -10.00 6.66 0.88
N TYR A 110 -10.92 6.51 -0.06
CA TYR A 110 -11.32 7.52 -1.03
C TYR A 110 -12.63 8.16 -0.58
N ARG A 111 -12.58 9.41 -0.11
CA ARG A 111 -13.71 10.11 0.50
C ARG A 111 -14.11 11.32 -0.32
N MET A 112 -15.37 11.36 -0.75
CA MET A 112 -16.01 12.51 -1.35
C MET A 112 -17.06 13.13 -0.42
N THR A 113 -17.38 14.41 -0.63
CA THR A 113 -18.25 15.23 0.26
C THR A 113 -19.30 16.03 -0.49
N ASN A 114 -19.64 15.66 -1.71
CA ASN A 114 -20.66 16.31 -2.53
C ASN A 114 -22.07 15.72 -2.35
N ASP A 115 -23.01 16.17 -3.17
CA ASP A 115 -24.43 15.82 -3.07
C ASP A 115 -24.77 14.42 -3.61
N VAL A 116 -23.79 13.73 -4.21
CA VAL A 116 -23.92 12.34 -4.63
C VAL A 116 -23.14 11.41 -3.70
N CYS A 117 -23.56 10.16 -3.62
CA CYS A 117 -22.91 9.13 -2.83
C CYS A 117 -22.62 7.88 -3.65
N PHE A 118 -21.61 7.13 -3.25
CA PHE A 118 -21.37 5.80 -3.81
C PHE A 118 -22.52 4.86 -3.46
N LYS A 119 -22.96 4.08 -4.45
CA LYS A 119 -23.96 3.03 -4.31
C LYS A 119 -23.53 1.77 -5.05
N ILE A 120 -24.06 0.64 -4.65
CA ILE A 120 -23.92 -0.62 -5.38
C ILE A 120 -25.04 -0.71 -6.42
N ASN A 121 -24.67 -0.91 -7.69
CA ASN A 121 -25.59 -1.19 -8.77
C ASN A 121 -26.11 -2.63 -8.72
N ALA A 122 -27.15 -2.94 -9.48
CA ALA A 122 -27.72 -4.27 -9.54
C ALA A 122 -26.74 -5.36 -10.03
N ASP A 123 -25.74 -5.00 -10.81
CA ASP A 123 -24.66 -5.87 -11.30
C ASP A 123 -23.48 -6.00 -10.30
N GLY A 124 -23.59 -5.36 -9.13
CA GLY A 124 -22.57 -5.38 -8.09
C GLY A 124 -21.41 -4.38 -8.32
N THR A 125 -21.45 -3.58 -9.38
CA THR A 125 -20.48 -2.49 -9.60
C THR A 125 -20.79 -1.30 -8.69
N VAL A 126 -19.80 -0.41 -8.52
CA VAL A 126 -19.96 0.82 -7.74
C VAL A 126 -20.39 1.95 -8.67
N GLY A 127 -21.58 2.48 -8.47
CA GLY A 127 -22.11 3.66 -9.16
C GLY A 127 -22.22 4.87 -8.23
N LEU A 128 -22.80 5.95 -8.77
CA LEU A 128 -23.22 7.12 -8.02
C LEU A 128 -24.74 7.14 -7.87
N GLY A 129 -25.21 7.75 -6.82
CA GLY A 129 -26.63 7.98 -6.61
C GLY A 129 -26.87 9.13 -5.64
N ASN A 130 -28.09 9.62 -5.60
CA ASN A 130 -28.48 10.70 -4.71
C ASN A 130 -28.64 10.19 -3.28
N TYR A 131 -28.42 11.07 -2.32
CA TYR A 131 -28.85 10.86 -0.94
C TYR A 131 -30.38 10.81 -0.86
N PRO A 132 -30.95 10.20 0.19
CA PRO A 132 -32.40 10.24 0.41
C PRO A 132 -32.92 11.69 0.41
N GLU A 133 -34.13 11.89 -0.07
CA GLU A 133 -34.78 13.21 -0.10
C GLU A 133 -34.83 13.81 1.31
N GLY A 134 -34.51 15.10 1.44
CA GLY A 134 -34.38 15.82 2.70
C GLY A 134 -33.14 15.48 3.55
N ALA A 135 -32.24 14.65 3.06
CA ALA A 135 -31.00 14.37 3.73
C ALA A 135 -29.94 15.46 3.48
N SER A 136 -29.18 15.80 4.52
CA SER A 136 -27.99 16.66 4.45
C SER A 136 -26.74 15.76 4.35
N PRO A 137 -25.99 15.79 3.22
CA PRO A 137 -24.82 14.97 3.02
C PRO A 137 -23.70 15.29 4.04
N LYS A 138 -23.00 14.27 4.51
CA LYS A 138 -21.76 14.41 5.28
C LYS A 138 -20.56 13.92 4.51
N PHE A 139 -20.61 12.69 4.05
CA PHE A 139 -19.62 12.10 3.15
C PHE A 139 -20.06 10.74 2.61
N SER A 140 -19.51 10.36 1.49
CA SER A 140 -19.50 8.99 1.01
C SER A 140 -18.06 8.57 0.70
N ARG A 141 -17.66 7.33 1.05
CA ARG A 141 -16.31 6.86 0.84
C ARG A 141 -16.23 5.40 0.41
N VAL A 142 -15.29 5.11 -0.46
CA VAL A 142 -14.83 3.76 -0.76
C VAL A 142 -13.59 3.48 0.08
N LYS A 143 -13.57 2.33 0.74
CA LYS A 143 -12.39 1.80 1.44
C LYS A 143 -11.95 0.51 0.77
N VAL A 144 -10.65 0.40 0.48
CA VAL A 144 -10.04 -0.82 -0.06
C VAL A 144 -8.92 -1.26 0.87
N PHE A 145 -8.83 -2.56 1.08
CA PHE A 145 -7.73 -3.20 1.78
C PHE A 145 -7.05 -4.19 0.83
N SER A 146 -5.73 -4.13 0.79
CA SER A 146 -4.91 -4.91 -0.12
C SER A 146 -3.74 -5.57 0.61
N LEU A 147 -3.31 -6.72 0.13
CA LEU A 147 -1.95 -7.19 0.32
C LEU A 147 -1.10 -6.53 -0.74
N ASN A 148 0.01 -5.91 -0.35
CA ASN A 148 0.92 -5.24 -1.27
C ASN A 148 2.30 -5.91 -1.31
N PHE A 149 2.90 -5.87 -2.50
CA PHE A 149 4.21 -6.45 -2.77
C PHE A 149 5.02 -5.40 -3.53
N PRO A 150 5.70 -4.47 -2.83
CA PRO A 150 6.61 -3.53 -3.47
C PRO A 150 7.87 -4.26 -3.97
N LEU A 151 8.28 -3.93 -5.19
CA LEU A 151 9.55 -4.32 -5.77
C LEU A 151 10.26 -3.03 -6.18
N LEU A 152 11.24 -2.60 -5.41
CA LEU A 152 11.88 -1.30 -5.60
C LEU A 152 13.36 -1.46 -5.92
N TYR A 153 13.86 -0.59 -6.77
CA TYR A 153 15.28 -0.30 -6.92
C TYR A 153 15.57 1.02 -6.23
N GLU A 154 16.59 1.04 -5.40
CA GLU A 154 16.99 2.21 -4.62
C GLU A 154 18.45 2.53 -4.88
N HIS A 155 18.73 3.82 -5.10
CA HIS A 155 20.07 4.35 -5.35
C HIS A 155 20.40 5.45 -4.36
N LYS A 156 21.49 5.28 -3.59
CA LYS A 156 21.98 6.27 -2.64
C LYS A 156 23.05 7.14 -3.29
N PHE A 157 22.74 8.41 -3.49
CA PHE A 157 23.68 9.41 -4.02
C PHE A 157 24.80 9.73 -3.02
N ASN A 158 24.44 9.70 -1.72
CA ASN A 158 25.37 9.92 -0.62
C ASN A 158 24.78 9.29 0.67
N ARG A 159 25.39 9.59 1.84
CA ARG A 159 24.96 9.02 3.13
C ARG A 159 23.57 9.48 3.59
N GLN A 160 23.02 10.53 3.00
CA GLN A 160 21.79 11.19 3.46
C GLN A 160 20.69 11.23 2.41
N TRP A 161 21.02 11.09 1.13
CA TRP A 161 20.06 11.22 0.04
C TRP A 161 20.07 9.98 -0.86
N GLY A 162 18.90 9.51 -1.16
CA GLY A 162 18.67 8.40 -2.08
C GLY A 162 17.36 8.56 -2.84
N LEU A 163 17.18 7.73 -3.83
CA LEU A 163 15.98 7.64 -4.64
C LEU A 163 15.60 6.18 -4.82
N GLY A 164 14.37 5.85 -4.46
CA GLY A 164 13.75 4.55 -4.71
C GLY A 164 12.70 4.67 -5.81
N ILE A 165 12.62 3.66 -6.68
CA ILE A 165 11.59 3.58 -7.73
C ILE A 165 11.23 2.12 -8.01
N GLY A 166 9.95 1.87 -8.23
CA GLY A 166 9.51 0.56 -8.69
C GLY A 166 8.00 0.34 -8.65
N PRO A 167 7.55 -0.82 -9.13
CA PRO A 167 6.15 -1.22 -9.05
C PRO A 167 5.77 -1.72 -7.64
N VAL A 168 4.50 -1.49 -7.30
CA VAL A 168 3.84 -2.11 -6.15
C VAL A 168 2.68 -2.95 -6.67
N PHE A 169 2.76 -4.24 -6.49
CA PHE A 169 1.70 -5.17 -6.88
C PHE A 169 0.70 -5.29 -5.73
N ASN A 170 -0.57 -5.02 -5.99
CA ASN A 170 -1.61 -5.06 -4.97
C ASN A 170 -2.61 -6.17 -5.27
N LEU A 171 -2.83 -7.03 -4.30
CA LEU A 171 -3.92 -7.99 -4.27
C LEU A 171 -5.02 -7.43 -3.36
N ASN A 172 -6.03 -6.82 -3.96
CA ASN A 172 -7.15 -6.25 -3.24
C ASN A 172 -8.03 -7.37 -2.69
N THR A 173 -8.20 -7.41 -1.37
CA THR A 173 -8.90 -8.52 -0.69
C THR A 173 -10.23 -8.10 -0.08
N TYR A 174 -10.42 -6.80 0.15
CA TYR A 174 -11.65 -6.27 0.73
C TYR A 174 -11.96 -4.88 0.18
N GLY A 175 -13.26 -4.63 -0.07
CA GLY A 175 -13.79 -3.32 -0.43
C GLY A 175 -15.11 -3.05 0.28
N SER A 176 -15.35 -1.79 0.66
CA SER A 176 -16.60 -1.36 1.25
C SER A 176 -16.91 0.10 0.96
N ILE A 177 -18.21 0.42 0.89
CA ILE A 177 -18.72 1.80 0.85
C ILE A 177 -19.23 2.14 2.23
N LYS A 178 -18.98 3.38 2.67
CA LYS A 178 -19.60 3.96 3.85
C LYS A 178 -20.11 5.35 3.54
N THR A 179 -21.42 5.52 3.67
CA THR A 179 -22.11 6.80 3.46
C THR A 179 -22.66 7.30 4.79
N ARG A 180 -22.48 8.59 5.05
CA ARG A 180 -23.07 9.29 6.20
C ARG A 180 -23.82 10.52 5.76
N TYR A 181 -24.98 10.72 6.33
CA TYR A 181 -25.82 11.89 6.12
C TYR A 181 -26.67 12.17 7.36
N LYS A 182 -27.22 13.38 7.46
CA LYS A 182 -28.18 13.75 8.49
C LYS A 182 -29.58 13.86 7.86
N LYS A 183 -30.59 13.27 8.49
CA LYS A 183 -31.98 13.37 8.08
C LYS A 183 -32.85 13.43 9.32
N ASP A 184 -33.86 14.31 9.32
CA ASP A 184 -34.81 14.51 10.43
C ASP A 184 -34.11 14.69 11.79
N GLY A 185 -33.00 15.48 11.81
CA GLY A 185 -32.23 15.74 13.00
C GLY A 185 -31.29 14.63 13.41
N SER A 186 -31.37 13.43 12.84
CA SER A 186 -30.63 12.23 13.21
C SER A 186 -29.49 11.91 12.24
N ASP A 187 -28.41 11.34 12.77
CA ASP A 187 -27.28 10.87 11.98
C ASP A 187 -27.51 9.46 11.46
N HIS A 188 -27.44 9.32 10.15
CA HIS A 188 -27.56 8.03 9.46
C HIS A 188 -26.21 7.57 8.94
N LYS A 189 -25.98 6.26 9.04
CA LYS A 189 -24.78 5.57 8.58
C LYS A 189 -25.18 4.32 7.80
N LEU A 190 -24.85 4.31 6.51
CA LEU A 190 -24.97 3.13 5.65
C LEU A 190 -23.58 2.54 5.43
N VAL A 191 -23.48 1.22 5.49
CA VAL A 191 -22.24 0.49 5.20
C VAL A 191 -22.59 -0.67 4.30
N GLU A 192 -22.06 -0.64 3.09
CA GLU A 192 -22.20 -1.69 2.09
C GLU A 192 -20.85 -2.39 1.92
N LYS A 193 -20.89 -3.70 2.03
CA LYS A 193 -19.72 -4.58 1.84
C LYS A 193 -19.90 -5.35 0.53
N GLN A 194 -18.84 -6.03 0.09
CA GLN A 194 -18.85 -6.82 -1.17
C GLN A 194 -19.09 -5.96 -2.42
N ILE A 195 -18.46 -4.78 -2.46
CA ILE A 195 -18.48 -3.91 -3.62
C ILE A 195 -17.69 -4.53 -4.78
N GLY A 196 -18.02 -4.17 -6.01
CA GLY A 196 -17.25 -4.51 -7.21
C GLY A 196 -15.89 -3.80 -7.21
N TYR A 197 -14.83 -4.48 -6.81
CA TYR A 197 -13.46 -3.97 -6.87
C TYR A 197 -12.56 -4.88 -7.73
N ARG A 198 -11.52 -4.28 -8.31
CA ARG A 198 -10.52 -4.98 -9.11
C ARG A 198 -9.60 -5.76 -8.17
N LYS A 199 -9.48 -7.08 -8.39
CA LYS A 199 -8.70 -7.96 -7.50
C LYS A 199 -7.20 -7.69 -7.54
N PHE A 200 -6.69 -7.30 -8.69
CA PHE A 200 -5.26 -7.03 -8.88
C PHE A 200 -5.06 -5.66 -9.50
N THR A 201 -4.16 -4.86 -8.92
CA THR A 201 -3.74 -3.55 -9.42
C THR A 201 -2.23 -3.40 -9.27
N ILE A 202 -1.64 -2.55 -10.10
CA ILE A 202 -0.22 -2.22 -10.06
C ILE A 202 -0.11 -0.71 -9.91
N ASP A 203 0.70 -0.28 -8.96
CA ASP A 203 1.05 1.12 -8.73
C ASP A 203 2.52 1.34 -9.08
N ALA A 204 2.89 2.58 -9.45
CA ALA A 204 4.27 3.02 -9.53
C ALA A 204 4.59 3.79 -8.24
N MET A 205 5.70 3.46 -7.58
CA MET A 205 6.15 4.10 -6.35
C MET A 205 7.50 4.76 -6.54
N PHE A 206 7.65 5.97 -5.99
CA PHE A 206 8.87 6.74 -5.90
C PHE A 206 9.11 7.05 -4.43
N ILE A 207 10.33 6.88 -3.97
CA ILE A 207 10.77 7.22 -2.62
C ILE A 207 11.92 8.20 -2.75
N LEU A 208 11.86 9.30 -2.00
CA LEU A 208 12.97 10.23 -1.81
C LEU A 208 13.45 10.07 -0.38
N GLU A 209 14.60 9.40 -0.24
CA GLU A 209 15.29 9.30 1.03
C GLU A 209 15.96 10.65 1.33
N ASN A 210 15.79 11.16 2.56
CA ASN A 210 16.43 12.38 3.01
C ASN A 210 16.74 12.29 4.53
N PRO A 211 17.62 13.16 5.06
CA PRO A 211 18.11 13.02 6.44
C PRO A 211 17.08 13.26 7.54
N ILE A 212 15.89 13.73 7.22
CA ILE A 212 14.85 14.07 8.21
C ILE A 212 13.76 13.00 8.23
N VAL A 213 13.14 12.75 7.07
CA VAL A 213 12.07 11.77 6.91
C VAL A 213 11.92 11.44 5.43
N ASP A 214 11.83 10.17 5.08
CA ASP A 214 11.66 9.78 3.70
C ASP A 214 10.25 10.12 3.21
N LEU A 215 10.19 10.59 1.96
CA LEU A 215 8.95 10.94 1.29
C LEU A 215 8.65 9.92 0.21
N TYR A 216 7.38 9.59 0.04
CA TYR A 216 6.97 8.77 -1.10
C TYR A 216 5.92 9.47 -1.95
N LEU A 217 5.93 9.13 -3.23
CA LEU A 217 4.91 9.41 -4.22
C LEU A 217 4.48 8.08 -4.84
N LYS A 218 3.18 7.77 -4.82
CA LYS A 218 2.64 6.55 -5.41
C LYS A 218 1.56 6.92 -6.42
N TYR A 219 1.69 6.44 -7.66
CA TYR A 219 0.71 6.62 -8.72
C TYR A 219 0.04 5.29 -9.04
N SER A 220 -1.29 5.28 -8.99
CA SER A 220 -2.15 4.13 -9.26
C SER A 220 -2.90 4.36 -10.59
N PRO A 221 -2.36 3.89 -11.72
CA PRO A 221 -2.99 4.07 -13.03
C PRO A 221 -4.24 3.21 -13.21
N MET A 222 -4.37 2.16 -12.43
CA MET A 222 -5.52 1.25 -12.47
C MET A 222 -6.53 1.63 -11.40
N SER A 223 -7.79 1.86 -11.80
CA SER A 223 -8.86 2.05 -10.83
C SER A 223 -9.01 0.83 -9.92
N VAL A 224 -9.20 1.07 -8.63
CA VAL A 224 -9.52 0.01 -7.66
C VAL A 224 -10.95 -0.52 -7.80
N LEU A 225 -11.85 0.28 -8.41
CA LEU A 225 -13.21 -0.15 -8.72
C LEU A 225 -13.23 -1.00 -9.99
N LYS A 226 -14.15 -1.96 -10.05
CA LYS A 226 -14.42 -2.75 -11.25
C LYS A 226 -14.84 -1.84 -12.41
N ASP A 227 -14.67 -2.29 -13.62
CA ASP A 227 -14.96 -1.53 -14.82
C ASP A 227 -16.44 -1.07 -14.83
N ASN A 228 -16.60 0.24 -14.67
CA ASN A 228 -17.84 1.02 -14.80
C ASN A 228 -17.46 2.46 -15.14
N ASP A 229 -18.44 3.31 -15.32
CA ASP A 229 -18.25 4.74 -15.66
C ASP A 229 -17.67 5.57 -14.50
N GLN A 230 -17.64 5.01 -13.27
CA GLN A 230 -17.18 5.68 -12.06
C GLN A 230 -15.76 5.28 -11.64
N LYS A 231 -14.97 4.74 -12.56
CA LYS A 231 -13.57 4.44 -12.31
C LYS A 231 -12.75 5.72 -12.18
N PHE A 232 -11.74 5.68 -11.34
CA PHE A 232 -10.77 6.75 -11.17
C PHE A 232 -9.37 6.18 -10.95
N GLN A 233 -8.37 6.97 -11.27
CA GLN A 233 -6.97 6.76 -10.91
C GLN A 233 -6.69 7.45 -9.58
N SER A 234 -5.53 7.25 -9.00
CA SER A 234 -5.14 7.98 -7.80
C SER A 234 -3.65 8.25 -7.72
N MET A 235 -3.32 9.34 -7.05
CA MET A 235 -1.96 9.70 -6.68
C MET A 235 -1.90 9.88 -5.18
N SER A 236 -0.89 9.33 -4.53
CA SER A 236 -0.66 9.47 -3.10
C SER A 236 0.69 10.11 -2.85
N ILE A 237 0.75 10.96 -1.84
CA ILE A 237 2.00 11.54 -1.34
C ILE A 237 2.01 11.45 0.18
N GLY A 238 3.16 11.13 0.76
CA GLY A 238 3.25 10.96 2.20
C GLY A 238 4.66 10.73 2.70
N ILE A 239 4.72 10.34 3.97
CA ILE A 239 5.97 9.98 4.65
C ILE A 239 6.16 8.47 4.61
N TYR A 240 7.43 8.05 4.51
CA TYR A 240 7.87 6.67 4.49
C TYR A 240 8.89 6.47 5.62
N LEU A 241 8.61 5.51 6.50
CA LEU A 241 9.36 5.25 7.74
C LEU A 241 9.87 3.82 7.79
#